data_02f7690e35e9c14481c21a4dcd17e20c
#
_entry.id   02f7690e35e9c14481c21a4dcd17e20c
#
_cell.length_a   1.000
_cell.length_b   1.000
_cell.length_c   1.000
_cell.angle_alpha   90.00
_cell.angle_beta   90.00
_cell.angle_gamma   90.00
#
_symmetry.space_group_name_H-M   'P 1'
#
loop_
_entity.id
_entity.type
_entity.pdbx_description
1 polymer ?
#
loop_
_entity_poly.entity_id
_entity_poly.type
_entity_poly.pdbx_seq_one_letter_code
_entity_poly.pdbx_strand_id
1 'polypeptide(L)'
;MADLRIELPSVVAVLASAGVCDRLAPTPDAVLLRIAPREVMLVGPVDVSAVTALVGESGLVADVSDGWVGLVLEGNDAPEVLARISELELPDRGWIQGEVARAAAKVLVEPGRIAVLVPAMLAAHVEERIRIDAAEVVGT
;
A
#
# COMPACT_ATOMS: atom_id res chain seq x y z
N MET A 1 -6.49 4.31 20.80
CA MET A 1 -7.05 3.07 20.24
C MET A 1 -7.06 3.15 18.71
N ALA A 2 -6.56 2.12 18.04
CA ALA A 2 -6.53 2.12 16.58
C ALA A 2 -7.91 1.79 16.00
N ASP A 3 -8.39 2.63 15.10
CA ASP A 3 -9.58 2.36 14.33
C ASP A 3 -9.20 1.74 13.00
N LEU A 4 -9.89 0.68 12.63
CA LEU A 4 -9.71 0.02 11.34
C LEU A 4 -10.83 0.40 10.39
N ARG A 5 -10.48 0.82 9.19
CA ARG A 5 -11.45 0.99 8.11
C ARG A 5 -10.91 0.39 6.82
N ILE A 6 -11.82 0.09 5.91
CA ILE A 6 -11.49 -0.43 4.59
C ILE A 6 -11.58 0.70 3.59
N GLU A 7 -10.56 0.83 2.75
CA GLU A 7 -10.55 1.75 1.61
C GLU A 7 -10.34 0.98 0.31
N LEU A 8 -11.01 1.44 -0.74
CA LEU A 8 -10.79 0.94 -2.09
C LEU A 8 -9.82 1.90 -2.79
N PRO A 9 -8.55 1.57 -2.89
CA PRO A 9 -7.55 2.50 -3.42
C PRO A 9 -7.62 2.60 -4.94
N SER A 10 -7.15 3.74 -5.47
CA SER A 10 -6.79 3.82 -6.87
C SER A 10 -5.35 3.34 -7.01
N VAL A 11 -5.10 2.34 -7.84
CA VAL A 11 -3.77 1.77 -8.04
C VAL A 11 -3.49 1.62 -9.52
N VAL A 12 -2.41 2.24 -9.98
CA VAL A 12 -1.93 2.13 -11.36
C VAL A 12 -0.58 1.46 -11.33
N ALA A 13 -0.45 0.36 -12.08
CA ALA A 13 0.81 -0.36 -12.22
C ALA A 13 1.51 0.06 -13.51
N VAL A 14 2.82 0.25 -13.44
CA VAL A 14 3.67 0.57 -14.58
C VAL A 14 4.79 -0.44 -14.67
N LEU A 15 4.92 -1.07 -15.83
CA LEU A 15 6.06 -1.93 -16.20
C LEU A 15 6.79 -1.24 -17.36
N ALA A 16 8.03 -0.84 -17.14
CA ALA A 16 8.80 -0.10 -18.14
C ALA A 16 10.29 -0.29 -17.90
N SER A 17 11.12 0.29 -18.76
CA SER A 17 12.57 0.29 -18.52
C SER A 17 12.90 1.04 -17.22
N ALA A 18 14.04 0.71 -16.62
CA ALA A 18 14.50 1.39 -15.41
C ALA A 18 14.59 2.92 -15.60
N GLY A 19 15.08 3.35 -16.75
CA GLY A 19 15.19 4.78 -17.06
C GLY A 19 13.84 5.49 -17.14
N VAL A 20 12.82 4.83 -17.69
CA VAL A 20 11.46 5.38 -17.69
C VAL A 20 10.90 5.44 -16.26
N CYS A 21 11.06 4.36 -15.50
CA CYS A 21 10.62 4.35 -14.10
C CYS A 21 11.28 5.44 -13.26
N ASP A 22 12.56 5.73 -13.52
CA ASP A 22 13.31 6.80 -12.82
C ASP A 22 12.71 8.19 -13.08
N ARG A 23 12.02 8.39 -14.20
CA ARG A 23 11.39 9.67 -14.56
C ARG A 23 9.98 9.85 -14.02
N LEU A 24 9.38 8.77 -13.51
CA LEU A 24 8.06 8.87 -12.89
C LEU A 24 8.19 9.57 -11.54
N ALA A 25 7.24 10.43 -11.24
CA ALA A 25 7.22 11.17 -9.99
C ALA A 25 5.83 11.06 -9.35
N PRO A 26 5.76 11.04 -8.02
CA PRO A 26 4.47 11.09 -7.35
C PRO A 26 3.80 12.44 -7.60
N THR A 27 2.47 12.43 -7.69
CA THR A 27 1.68 13.66 -7.63
C THR A 27 1.41 14.02 -6.17
N PRO A 28 0.92 15.23 -5.86
CA PRO A 28 0.60 15.58 -4.48
C PRO A 28 -0.39 14.63 -3.80
N ASP A 29 -1.27 13.99 -4.58
CA ASP A 29 -2.34 13.13 -4.06
C ASP A 29 -2.07 11.63 -4.23
N ALA A 30 -0.91 11.26 -4.76
CA ALA A 30 -0.56 9.86 -4.99
C ALA A 30 0.84 9.56 -4.48
N VAL A 31 1.03 8.32 -4.03
CA VAL A 31 2.32 7.81 -3.56
C VAL A 31 2.91 6.92 -4.64
N LEU A 32 4.19 7.12 -4.94
CA LEU A 32 4.93 6.28 -5.87
C LEU A 32 5.67 5.19 -5.10
N LEU A 33 5.38 3.93 -5.42
CA LEU A 33 6.06 2.78 -4.85
C LEU A 33 6.96 2.14 -5.92
N ARG A 34 8.27 2.22 -5.73
CA ARG A 34 9.21 1.54 -6.62
C ARG A 34 9.33 0.08 -6.19
N ILE A 35 8.55 -0.79 -6.83
CA ILE A 35 8.46 -2.21 -6.46
C ILE A 35 9.73 -2.97 -6.87
N ALA A 36 10.23 -2.66 -8.06
CA ALA A 36 11.41 -3.26 -8.64
C ALA A 36 12.02 -2.25 -9.62
N PRO A 37 13.25 -2.47 -10.13
CA PRO A 37 13.87 -1.52 -11.06
C PRO A 37 13.02 -1.16 -12.27
N ARG A 38 12.14 -2.09 -12.73
CA ARG A 38 11.30 -1.93 -13.91
C ARG A 38 9.81 -1.92 -13.60
N GLU A 39 9.44 -1.74 -12.33
CA GLU A 39 8.05 -1.80 -11.88
C GLU A 39 7.75 -0.70 -10.87
N VAL A 40 6.68 0.04 -11.11
CA VAL A 40 6.19 1.10 -10.23
C VAL A 40 4.70 0.90 -9.97
N MET A 41 4.26 1.13 -8.74
CA MET A 41 2.85 1.30 -8.41
C MET A 41 2.61 2.74 -7.99
N LEU A 42 1.56 3.33 -8.55
CA LEU A 42 1.07 4.64 -8.13
C LEU A 42 -0.22 4.43 -7.34
N VAL A 43 -0.21 4.83 -6.08
CA VAL A 43 -1.34 4.63 -5.17
C VAL A 43 -1.96 5.99 -4.85
N GLY A 44 -3.21 6.16 -5.23
CA GLY A 44 -3.94 7.41 -5.11
C GLY A 44 -4.43 7.93 -6.46
N PRO A 45 -5.10 9.08 -6.50
CA PRO A 45 -5.59 9.64 -7.76
C PRO A 45 -4.46 10.01 -8.71
N VAL A 46 -4.47 9.43 -9.92
CA VAL A 46 -3.53 9.78 -10.99
C VAL A 46 -4.27 9.90 -12.31
N ASP A 47 -3.75 10.74 -13.20
CA ASP A 47 -4.21 10.82 -14.58
C ASP A 47 -3.52 9.70 -15.37
N VAL A 48 -4.24 8.63 -15.64
CA VAL A 48 -3.71 7.45 -16.37
C VAL A 48 -3.22 7.85 -17.76
N SER A 49 -3.91 8.78 -18.43
CA SER A 49 -3.51 9.24 -19.77
C SER A 49 -2.15 9.93 -19.73
N ALA A 50 -1.91 10.76 -18.71
CA ALA A 50 -0.63 11.45 -18.55
C ALA A 50 0.50 10.45 -18.26
N VAL A 51 0.25 9.46 -17.41
CA VAL A 51 1.23 8.40 -17.13
C VAL A 51 1.52 7.58 -18.38
N THR A 52 0.48 7.22 -19.14
CA THR A 52 0.63 6.46 -20.38
C THR A 52 1.47 7.22 -21.40
N ALA A 53 1.24 8.51 -21.52
CA ALA A 53 2.03 9.36 -22.43
C ALA A 53 3.50 9.41 -22.01
N LEU A 54 3.78 9.49 -20.73
CA LEU A 54 5.14 9.52 -20.20
C LEU A 54 5.88 8.20 -20.41
N VAL A 55 5.19 7.08 -20.22
CA VAL A 55 5.76 5.73 -20.37
C VAL A 55 6.01 5.40 -21.83
N GLY A 56 5.13 5.83 -22.73
CA GLY A 56 5.26 5.58 -24.17
C GLY A 56 4.91 4.13 -24.55
N GLU A 57 5.22 3.78 -25.80
CA GLU A 57 4.83 2.49 -26.38
C GLU A 57 5.65 1.31 -25.86
N SER A 58 6.81 1.54 -25.28
CA SER A 58 7.71 0.48 -24.81
C SER A 58 7.35 -0.07 -23.44
N GLY A 59 6.40 0.55 -22.75
CA GLY A 59 5.98 0.14 -21.42
C GLY A 59 4.50 -0.23 -21.38
N LEU A 60 4.08 -0.73 -20.22
CA LEU A 60 2.69 -1.09 -19.92
C LEU A 60 2.20 -0.27 -18.76
N VAL A 61 1.03 0.35 -18.90
CA VAL A 61 0.33 1.06 -17.84
C VAL A 61 -1.05 0.43 -17.67
N ALA A 62 -1.39 0.03 -16.46
CA ALA A 62 -2.66 -0.63 -16.20
C ALA A 62 -3.26 -0.13 -14.89
N ASP A 63 -4.58 0.14 -14.91
CA ASP A 63 -5.34 0.37 -13.70
C ASP A 63 -5.63 -1.00 -13.07
N VAL A 64 -5.06 -1.24 -11.91
CA VAL A 64 -5.19 -2.51 -11.18
C VAL A 64 -5.91 -2.33 -9.84
N SER A 65 -6.66 -1.24 -9.71
CA SER A 65 -7.35 -0.86 -8.47
C SER A 65 -8.23 -1.99 -7.92
N ASP A 66 -8.92 -2.73 -8.78
CA ASP A 66 -9.80 -3.83 -8.36
C ASP A 66 -9.05 -5.00 -7.71
N GLY A 67 -7.75 -5.09 -7.91
CA GLY A 67 -6.92 -6.15 -7.33
C GLY A 67 -6.44 -5.86 -5.91
N TRP A 68 -6.71 -4.69 -5.36
CA TRP A 68 -6.17 -4.23 -4.09
C TRP A 68 -7.24 -3.70 -3.15
N VAL A 69 -7.04 -3.95 -1.86
CA VAL A 69 -7.85 -3.36 -0.78
C VAL A 69 -6.91 -2.72 0.22
N GLY A 70 -7.24 -1.53 0.69
CA GLY A 70 -6.53 -0.84 1.74
C GLY A 70 -7.18 -1.09 3.09
N LEU A 71 -6.40 -1.57 4.05
CA LEU A 71 -6.80 -1.71 5.44
C LEU A 71 -6.09 -0.61 6.21
N VAL A 72 -6.85 0.38 6.67
CA VAL A 72 -6.29 1.58 7.27
C VAL A 72 -6.47 1.55 8.77
N LEU A 73 -5.35 1.61 9.49
CA LEU A 73 -5.31 1.73 10.95
C LEU A 73 -4.96 3.17 11.32
N GLU A 74 -5.83 3.79 12.09
CA GLU A 74 -5.60 5.13 12.62
C GLU A 74 -5.56 5.09 14.14
N GLY A 75 -4.58 5.73 14.76
CA GLY A 75 -4.40 5.80 16.18
C GLY A 75 -2.95 5.57 16.60
N ASN A 76 -2.65 5.91 17.85
CA ASN A 76 -1.29 5.81 18.39
C ASN A 76 -0.81 4.37 18.58
N ASP A 77 -1.73 3.42 18.71
CA ASP A 77 -1.44 2.01 18.90
C ASP A 77 -1.40 1.20 17.60
N ALA A 78 -1.58 1.85 16.44
CA ALA A 78 -1.55 1.19 15.14
C ALA A 78 -0.23 0.40 14.90
N PRO A 79 0.96 0.95 15.17
CA PRO A 79 2.19 0.19 14.99
C PRO A 79 2.26 -1.06 15.87
N GLU A 80 1.75 -0.99 17.09
CA GLU A 80 1.73 -2.12 18.02
C GLU A 80 0.80 -3.24 17.54
N VAL A 81 -0.36 -2.87 17.01
CA VAL A 81 -1.29 -3.84 16.42
C VAL A 81 -0.62 -4.57 15.24
N LEU A 82 0.01 -3.81 14.35
CA LEU A 82 0.66 -4.39 13.18
C LEU A 82 1.83 -5.29 13.56
N ALA A 83 2.59 -4.93 14.60
CA ALA A 83 3.74 -5.71 15.07
C ALA A 83 3.36 -7.12 15.52
N ARG A 84 2.11 -7.36 15.87
CA ARG A 84 1.62 -8.69 16.27
C ARG A 84 1.42 -9.65 15.10
N ILE A 85 1.27 -9.13 13.88
CA ILE A 85 0.98 -9.93 12.69
C ILE A 85 1.99 -9.73 11.57
N SER A 86 3.06 -9.00 11.83
CA SER A 86 4.11 -8.72 10.85
C SER A 86 5.45 -8.53 11.53
N GLU A 87 6.50 -9.03 10.90
CA GLU A 87 7.89 -8.83 11.34
C GLU A 87 8.54 -7.61 10.67
N LEU A 88 7.78 -6.87 9.87
CA LEU A 88 8.32 -5.70 9.16
C LEU A 88 8.72 -4.60 10.14
N GLU A 89 9.91 -4.06 9.94
CA GLU A 89 10.34 -2.85 10.62
C GLU A 89 9.79 -1.64 9.88
N LEU A 90 8.78 -1.00 10.48
CA LEU A 90 8.11 0.13 9.84
C LEU A 90 8.99 1.37 9.87
N PRO A 91 9.08 2.14 8.75
CA PRO A 91 9.68 3.47 8.79
C PRO A 91 8.78 4.42 9.59
N ASP A 92 9.32 5.53 10.05
CA ASP A 92 8.52 6.59 10.68
C ASP A 92 7.55 7.21 9.69
N ARG A 93 7.98 7.31 8.43
CA ARG A 93 7.18 7.81 7.32
C ARG A 93 7.69 7.16 6.02
N GLY A 94 6.79 6.84 5.13
CA GLY A 94 7.12 6.24 3.85
C GLY A 94 6.42 4.91 3.63
N TRP A 95 7.07 3.98 2.96
CA TRP A 95 6.45 2.70 2.68
C TRP A 95 7.48 1.56 2.74
N ILE A 96 6.95 0.37 2.96
CA ILE A 96 7.73 -0.87 2.95
C ILE A 96 6.84 -1.98 2.40
N GLN A 97 7.44 -2.98 1.76
CA GLN A 97 6.71 -4.16 1.33
C GLN A 97 7.20 -5.41 2.06
N GLY A 98 6.27 -6.33 2.27
CA GLY A 98 6.55 -7.59 2.94
C GLY A 98 5.27 -8.25 3.38
N GLU A 99 5.38 -9.24 4.28
CA GLU A 99 4.24 -10.00 4.74
C GLU A 99 3.54 -9.36 5.93
N VAL A 100 2.21 -9.28 5.84
CA VAL A 100 1.33 -8.94 6.95
C VAL A 100 0.29 -10.06 7.05
N ALA A 101 0.24 -10.73 8.19
CA ALA A 101 -0.62 -11.91 8.39
C ALA A 101 -0.45 -12.94 7.27
N ARG A 102 0.80 -13.13 6.80
CA ARG A 102 1.20 -14.03 5.72
C ARG A 102 0.73 -13.62 4.32
N ALA A 103 0.14 -12.44 4.18
CA ALA A 103 -0.23 -11.89 2.87
C ALA A 103 0.85 -10.92 2.41
N ALA A 104 1.25 -10.99 1.14
CA ALA A 104 2.16 -10.01 0.56
C ALA A 104 1.48 -8.65 0.51
N ALA A 105 2.06 -7.67 1.16
CA ALA A 105 1.44 -6.36 1.36
C ALA A 105 2.39 -5.21 1.04
N LYS A 106 1.81 -4.06 0.74
CA LYS A 106 2.50 -2.77 0.71
C LYS A 106 1.99 -1.97 1.90
N VAL A 107 2.89 -1.53 2.76
CA VAL A 107 2.53 -0.81 3.98
C VAL A 107 2.98 0.64 3.84
N LEU A 108 2.02 1.56 3.89
CA LEU A 108 2.25 2.99 3.79
C LEU A 108 2.09 3.60 5.17
N VAL A 109 3.13 4.26 5.66
CA VAL A 109 3.20 4.76 7.03
C VAL A 109 3.23 6.28 7.04
N GLU A 110 2.30 6.86 7.81
CA GLU A 110 2.27 8.29 8.16
C GLU A 110 2.09 8.40 9.66
N PRO A 111 2.41 9.55 10.27
CA PRO A 111 2.14 9.74 11.70
C PRO A 111 0.66 9.50 12.02
N GLY A 112 0.40 8.55 12.93
CA GLY A 112 -0.95 8.22 13.36
C GLY A 112 -1.80 7.42 12.37
N ARG A 113 -1.23 7.04 11.21
CA ARG A 113 -1.96 6.32 10.18
C ARG A 113 -1.08 5.30 9.47
N ILE A 114 -1.55 4.07 9.39
CA ILE A 114 -0.89 3.00 8.62
C ILE A 114 -1.91 2.43 7.65
N ALA A 115 -1.58 2.44 6.36
CA ALA A 115 -2.39 1.80 5.32
C ALA A 115 -1.71 0.52 4.87
N VAL A 116 -2.41 -0.60 4.99
CA VAL A 116 -1.93 -1.90 4.55
C VAL A 116 -2.66 -2.27 3.26
N LEU A 117 -1.96 -2.24 2.14
CA LEU A 117 -2.49 -2.64 0.84
C LEU A 117 -2.25 -4.12 0.64
N VAL A 118 -3.32 -4.86 0.49
CA VAL A 118 -3.29 -6.32 0.29
C VAL A 118 -4.03 -6.71 -0.97
N PRO A 119 -3.67 -7.84 -1.59
CA PRO A 119 -4.46 -8.38 -2.68
C PRO A 119 -5.93 -8.57 -2.24
N ALA A 120 -6.86 -8.19 -3.10
CA ALA A 120 -8.28 -8.19 -2.76
C ALA A 120 -8.77 -9.55 -2.25
N MET A 121 -8.26 -10.64 -2.82
CA MET A 121 -8.65 -12.00 -2.41
C MET A 121 -8.22 -12.36 -0.97
N LEU A 122 -7.24 -11.67 -0.40
CA LEU A 122 -6.73 -11.91 0.94
C LEU A 122 -7.22 -10.87 1.96
N ALA A 123 -7.97 -9.88 1.53
CA ALA A 123 -8.36 -8.76 2.38
C ALA A 123 -9.17 -9.19 3.61
N ALA A 124 -10.15 -10.08 3.44
CA ALA A 124 -10.98 -10.54 4.54
C ALA A 124 -10.15 -11.26 5.62
N HIS A 125 -9.19 -12.07 5.19
CA HIS A 125 -8.29 -12.77 6.11
C HIS A 125 -7.44 -11.80 6.93
N VAL A 126 -6.83 -10.83 6.27
CA VAL A 126 -5.96 -9.86 6.95
C VAL A 126 -6.79 -8.94 7.86
N GLU A 127 -7.97 -8.50 7.40
CA GLU A 127 -8.89 -7.70 8.21
C GLU A 127 -9.24 -8.41 9.52
N GLU A 128 -9.61 -9.68 9.45
CA GLU A 128 -9.94 -10.46 10.63
C GLU A 128 -8.78 -10.54 11.62
N ARG A 129 -7.57 -10.79 11.12
CA ARG A 129 -6.37 -10.82 11.96
C ARG A 129 -6.10 -9.47 12.63
N ILE A 130 -6.25 -8.38 11.91
CA ILE A 130 -6.06 -7.04 12.47
C ILE A 130 -7.10 -6.78 13.58
N ARG A 131 -8.37 -7.12 13.37
CA ARG A 131 -9.42 -6.91 14.36
C ARG A 131 -9.18 -7.68 15.65
N ILE A 132 -8.73 -8.92 15.54
CA ILE A 132 -8.41 -9.76 16.69
C ILE A 132 -7.25 -9.12 17.48
N ASP A 133 -6.18 -8.75 16.82
CA ASP A 133 -4.99 -8.20 17.50
C ASP A 133 -5.24 -6.78 18.03
N ALA A 134 -6.06 -5.98 17.35
CA ALA A 134 -6.45 -4.67 17.87
C ALA A 134 -7.24 -4.81 19.18
N ALA A 135 -8.14 -5.79 19.26
CA ALA A 135 -8.89 -6.06 20.49
C ALA A 135 -7.97 -6.51 21.64
N GLU A 136 -6.95 -7.31 21.34
CA GLU A 136 -5.96 -7.74 22.34
C GLU A 136 -5.11 -6.58 22.85
N VAL A 137 -4.69 -5.68 21.97
CA VAL A 137 -3.91 -4.50 22.38
C VAL A 137 -4.73 -3.61 23.30
N VAL A 138 -5.99 -3.37 23.00
CA VAL A 138 -6.89 -2.57 23.84
C VAL A 138 -7.19 -3.28 25.16
N GLY A 139 -7.29 -4.59 25.15
CA GLY A 139 -7.57 -5.41 26.33
C GLY A 139 -6.41 -5.50 27.33
N THR A 140 -5.22 -5.07 26.93
CA THR A 140 -4.04 -5.05 27.80
C THR A 140 -3.83 -3.68 28.41
#